data_af4ccb7fcb987e3a46a5be2fe5d6f8ec
#
_entry.id   af4ccb7fcb987e3a46a5be2fe5d6f8ec
#
_cell.length_a   1.000
_cell.length_b   1.000
_cell.length_c   1.000
_cell.angle_alpha   90.00
_cell.angle_beta   90.00
_cell.angle_gamma   90.00
#
_symmetry.space_group_name_H-M   'P 1'
#
loop_
_entity.id
_entity.type
_entity.pdbx_description
1 polymer ?
#
loop_
_entity_poly.entity_id
_entity_poly.type
_entity_poly.pdbx_seq_one_letter_code
_entity_poly.pdbx_strand_id
1 'polypeptide(L)'
;MTLTLLIACMHEKDTSIIQRSNVQTDVVVVNQCDHDLVEEFDFVNKKGRTCHAKFICTTERGLSRSRNMAIRNAWGDVCLICDDDELLYDTYEEDILRAYSENPDAGIITFALNRLDNPMSYPVAKKSLGLKEILRTSSQQVTLSRNLLRGAQILFDEKMGSGTGNGGGEENRFLIDCRKARFKMFYYPYVIATINKGESQWFKGFTPKFFRDRGWAMRRCLGSFTGYAFLWYNAIRHRKGFIKDGLTFYGVLKNMHKGFFENR
;
A
#
# COMPACT_ATOMS: atom_id res chain seq x y z
N MET A 1 5.91 -3.76 -22.66
CA MET A 1 5.34 -3.28 -21.38
C MET A 1 6.48 -3.21 -20.40
N THR A 2 6.61 -2.11 -19.68
CA THR A 2 7.70 -1.82 -18.74
C THR A 2 7.16 -1.67 -17.32
N LEU A 3 7.98 -2.01 -16.32
CA LEU A 3 7.65 -1.90 -14.90
C LEU A 3 8.52 -0.83 -14.24
N THR A 4 7.93 0.07 -13.46
CA THR A 4 8.63 0.98 -12.54
C THR A 4 8.28 0.62 -11.11
N LEU A 5 9.29 0.41 -10.28
CA LEU A 5 9.11 0.24 -8.84
C LEU A 5 8.93 1.59 -8.16
N LEU A 6 8.02 1.69 -7.18
CA LEU A 6 7.73 2.91 -6.44
C LEU A 6 8.01 2.67 -4.95
N ILE A 7 9.17 3.11 -4.47
CA ILE A 7 9.56 2.93 -3.06
C ILE A 7 9.25 4.20 -2.27
N ALA A 8 8.53 4.07 -1.17
CA ALA A 8 8.34 5.11 -0.18
C ALA A 8 9.11 4.75 1.10
N CYS A 9 10.08 5.57 1.49
CA CYS A 9 10.95 5.35 2.65
C CYS A 9 11.14 6.62 3.47
N MET A 10 11.82 6.49 4.61
CA MET A 10 12.14 7.62 5.50
C MET A 10 13.59 7.52 5.99
N HIS A 11 14.26 8.68 6.03
CA HIS A 11 15.59 8.84 6.62
C HIS A 11 16.67 7.93 6.02
N GLU A 12 16.52 7.51 4.77
CA GLU A 12 17.59 6.84 4.05
C GLU A 12 18.75 7.82 3.85
N LYS A 13 19.97 7.35 4.11
CA LYS A 13 21.19 8.16 4.03
C LYS A 13 21.78 8.18 2.64
N ASP A 14 21.48 7.16 1.86
CA ASP A 14 22.02 6.95 0.52
C ASP A 14 21.07 6.08 -0.33
N THR A 15 21.50 5.71 -1.52
CA THR A 15 20.72 4.93 -2.48
C THR A 15 20.76 3.42 -2.27
N SER A 16 21.37 2.93 -1.18
CA SER A 16 21.54 1.48 -0.90
C SER A 16 20.24 0.70 -0.78
N ILE A 17 19.12 1.39 -0.54
CA ILE A 17 17.79 0.78 -0.54
C ILE A 17 17.50 0.06 -1.86
N ILE A 18 18.02 0.53 -2.99
CA ILE A 18 17.86 -0.10 -4.31
C ILE A 18 18.44 -1.52 -4.30
N GLN A 19 19.65 -1.69 -3.76
CA GLN A 19 20.29 -3.01 -3.65
C GLN A 19 19.62 -3.86 -2.55
N ARG A 20 19.32 -3.27 -1.40
CA ARG A 20 18.75 -3.93 -0.24
C ARG A 20 17.35 -4.50 -0.53
N SER A 21 16.54 -3.80 -1.32
CA SER A 21 15.24 -4.28 -1.78
C SER A 21 15.31 -5.18 -3.01
N ASN A 22 16.50 -5.48 -3.53
CA ASN A 22 16.71 -6.31 -4.72
C ASN A 22 16.00 -5.77 -5.97
N VAL A 23 16.11 -4.47 -6.23
CA VAL A 23 15.49 -3.82 -7.39
C VAL A 23 16.11 -4.31 -8.69
N GLN A 24 15.27 -4.81 -9.62
CA GLN A 24 15.68 -5.34 -10.93
C GLN A 24 15.14 -4.52 -12.11
N THR A 25 14.36 -3.47 -11.83
CA THR A 25 13.66 -2.62 -12.82
C THR A 25 14.00 -1.16 -12.59
N ASP A 26 13.51 -0.31 -13.44
CA ASP A 26 13.49 1.13 -13.16
C ASP A 26 12.79 1.42 -11.84
N VAL A 27 13.21 2.48 -11.15
CA VAL A 27 12.71 2.78 -9.80
C VAL A 27 12.57 4.28 -9.55
N VAL A 28 11.50 4.65 -8.86
CA VAL A 28 11.33 5.95 -8.22
C VAL A 28 11.34 5.74 -6.72
N VAL A 29 12.32 6.33 -6.04
CA VAL A 29 12.42 6.33 -4.57
C VAL A 29 12.00 7.69 -4.05
N VAL A 30 11.08 7.73 -3.09
CA VAL A 30 10.72 8.96 -2.36
C VAL A 30 11.12 8.80 -0.91
N ASN A 31 12.18 9.48 -0.53
CA ASN A 31 12.78 9.48 0.80
C ASN A 31 12.34 10.70 1.59
N GLN A 32 11.52 10.52 2.61
CA GLN A 32 11.11 11.58 3.52
C GLN A 32 12.25 11.88 4.51
N CYS A 33 12.93 13.00 4.32
CA CYS A 33 14.08 13.42 5.13
C CYS A 33 14.03 14.92 5.46
N ASP A 34 15.13 15.54 5.85
CA ASP A 34 15.22 16.92 6.30
C ASP A 34 15.62 17.94 5.22
N HIS A 35 15.76 17.50 3.98
CA HIS A 35 16.11 18.33 2.83
C HIS A 35 15.40 17.91 1.56
N ASP A 36 15.36 18.78 0.57
CA ASP A 36 14.83 18.49 -0.75
C ASP A 36 15.99 18.35 -1.75
N LEU A 37 16.03 17.21 -2.45
CA LEU A 37 17.04 16.89 -3.49
C LEU A 37 16.43 15.91 -4.46
N VAL A 38 16.76 16.03 -5.74
CA VAL A 38 16.40 15.06 -6.77
C VAL A 38 17.67 14.63 -7.49
N GLU A 39 17.92 13.32 -7.50
CA GLU A 39 19.01 12.69 -8.21
C GLU A 39 18.46 11.68 -9.22
N GLU A 40 19.02 11.66 -10.40
CA GLU A 40 18.74 10.67 -11.44
C GLU A 40 20.03 10.01 -11.86
N PHE A 41 20.05 8.67 -11.88
CA PHE A 41 21.23 7.90 -12.23
C PHE A 41 20.85 6.52 -12.76
N ASP A 42 21.79 5.91 -13.49
CA ASP A 42 21.64 4.53 -13.95
C ASP A 42 22.38 3.57 -13.02
N PHE A 43 21.83 2.39 -12.84
CA PHE A 43 22.46 1.29 -12.10
C PHE A 43 22.33 -0.02 -12.88
N VAL A 44 23.25 -0.93 -12.63
CA VAL A 44 23.22 -2.27 -13.23
C VAL A 44 22.61 -3.24 -12.23
N ASN A 45 21.51 -3.90 -12.62
CA ASN A 45 20.84 -4.90 -11.80
C ASN A 45 21.60 -6.25 -11.77
N LYS A 46 21.14 -7.21 -10.96
CA LYS A 46 21.77 -8.54 -10.86
C LYS A 46 21.81 -9.33 -12.19
N LYS A 47 20.90 -9.02 -13.13
CA LYS A 47 20.83 -9.65 -14.45
C LYS A 47 21.75 -8.97 -15.49
N GLY A 48 22.55 -7.98 -15.08
CA GLY A 48 23.44 -7.21 -15.96
C GLY A 48 22.73 -6.18 -16.84
N ARG A 49 21.45 -5.88 -16.57
CA ARG A 49 20.68 -4.86 -17.30
C ARG A 49 20.85 -3.50 -16.64
N THR A 50 21.07 -2.48 -17.44
CA THR A 50 21.00 -1.07 -16.99
C THR A 50 19.55 -0.70 -16.73
N CYS A 51 19.31 -0.17 -15.53
CA CYS A 51 18.01 0.34 -15.07
C CYS A 51 18.19 1.80 -14.64
N HIS A 52 17.13 2.60 -14.77
CA HIS A 52 17.13 4.00 -14.38
C HIS A 52 16.53 4.20 -13.00
N ALA A 53 17.14 5.05 -12.18
CA ALA A 53 16.67 5.42 -10.85
C ALA A 53 16.42 6.92 -10.74
N LYS A 54 15.29 7.31 -10.17
CA LYS A 54 15.01 8.66 -9.70
C LYS A 54 14.85 8.62 -8.18
N PHE A 55 15.78 9.26 -7.48
CA PHE A 55 15.81 9.35 -6.02
C PHE A 55 15.41 10.77 -5.61
N ILE A 56 14.28 10.87 -4.87
CA ILE A 56 13.69 12.14 -4.46
C ILE A 56 13.74 12.21 -2.94
N CYS A 57 14.63 13.05 -2.40
CA CYS A 57 14.59 13.47 -1.01
C CYS A 57 13.55 14.59 -0.86
N THR A 58 12.74 14.55 0.20
CA THR A 58 11.73 15.57 0.42
C THR A 58 11.47 15.84 1.89
N THR A 59 11.23 17.11 2.21
CA THR A 59 10.78 17.55 3.53
C THR A 59 9.28 17.34 3.76
N GLU A 60 8.51 17.02 2.71
CA GLU A 60 7.10 16.64 2.85
C GLU A 60 6.95 15.37 3.69
N ARG A 61 5.89 15.32 4.49
CA ARG A 61 5.59 14.18 5.36
C ARG A 61 4.23 13.57 5.02
N GLY A 62 4.18 12.24 5.06
CA GLY A 62 2.98 11.44 4.88
C GLY A 62 3.13 10.39 3.79
N LEU A 63 2.83 9.13 4.13
CA LEU A 63 2.98 7.97 3.24
C LEU A 63 2.19 8.12 1.93
N SER A 64 0.94 8.58 2.01
CA SER A 64 0.12 8.83 0.82
C SER A 64 0.71 9.90 -0.10
N ARG A 65 1.33 10.96 0.46
CA ARG A 65 2.02 11.98 -0.33
C ARG A 65 3.24 11.43 -1.05
N SER A 66 4.07 10.65 -0.34
CA SER A 66 5.23 10.00 -0.96
C SER A 66 4.82 9.05 -2.09
N ARG A 67 3.79 8.23 -1.88
CA ARG A 67 3.27 7.35 -2.93
C ARG A 67 2.70 8.13 -4.12
N ASN A 68 1.99 9.21 -3.89
CA ASN A 68 1.50 10.10 -4.95
C ASN A 68 2.65 10.75 -5.72
N MET A 69 3.69 11.20 -5.01
CA MET A 69 4.89 11.77 -5.62
C MET A 69 5.59 10.72 -6.49
N ALA A 70 5.75 9.48 -6.01
CA ALA A 70 6.32 8.39 -6.79
C ALA A 70 5.48 8.07 -8.05
N ILE A 71 4.15 7.98 -7.94
CA ILE A 71 3.24 7.75 -9.08
C ILE A 71 3.36 8.86 -10.13
N ARG A 72 3.44 10.13 -9.71
CA ARG A 72 3.57 11.27 -10.63
C ARG A 72 4.90 11.27 -11.38
N ASN A 73 5.96 10.73 -10.78
CA ASN A 73 7.30 10.65 -11.34
C ASN A 73 7.59 9.32 -12.06
N ALA A 74 6.68 8.36 -12.05
CA ALA A 74 6.85 7.08 -12.73
C ALA A 74 6.71 7.21 -14.25
N TRP A 75 7.44 6.35 -15.00
CA TRP A 75 7.40 6.30 -16.46
C TRP A 75 7.01 4.95 -17.07
N GLY A 76 7.13 3.84 -16.34
CA GLY A 76 6.71 2.51 -16.81
C GLY A 76 5.21 2.40 -17.09
N ASP A 77 4.81 1.41 -17.88
CA ASP A 77 3.39 1.11 -18.17
C ASP A 77 2.67 0.59 -16.93
N VAL A 78 3.38 -0.17 -16.12
CA VAL A 78 2.95 -0.74 -14.85
C VAL A 78 3.83 -0.21 -13.73
N CYS A 79 3.26 0.03 -12.55
CA CYS A 79 4.01 0.38 -11.36
C CYS A 79 3.73 -0.63 -10.23
N LEU A 80 4.75 -0.96 -9.42
CA LEU A 80 4.64 -1.73 -8.19
C LEU A 80 4.87 -0.81 -6.99
N ILE A 81 3.93 -0.78 -6.05
CA ILE A 81 4.10 -0.07 -4.77
C ILE A 81 4.96 -0.93 -3.84
N CYS A 82 6.00 -0.35 -3.28
CA CYS A 82 6.94 -1.02 -2.39
C CYS A 82 7.23 -0.14 -1.16
N ASP A 83 7.34 -0.76 -0.01
CA ASP A 83 7.81 -0.13 1.22
C ASP A 83 9.30 -0.49 1.46
N ASP A 84 9.95 0.11 2.45
CA ASP A 84 11.40 -0.03 2.69
C ASP A 84 11.82 -1.33 3.42
N ASP A 85 10.85 -2.14 3.83
CA ASP A 85 11.04 -3.43 4.51
C ASP A 85 10.87 -4.67 3.60
N GLU A 86 10.83 -4.45 2.28
CA GLU A 86 10.58 -5.50 1.29
C GLU A 86 11.86 -5.99 0.62
N LEU A 87 11.97 -7.32 0.48
CA LEU A 87 12.96 -7.98 -0.36
C LEU A 87 12.26 -8.65 -1.54
N LEU A 88 12.40 -8.07 -2.72
CA LEU A 88 11.78 -8.58 -3.94
C LEU A 88 12.47 -9.86 -4.43
N TYR A 89 11.71 -10.79 -5.03
CA TYR A 89 12.27 -11.97 -5.66
C TYR A 89 12.84 -11.63 -7.05
N ASP A 90 13.83 -12.38 -7.52
CA ASP A 90 14.47 -12.12 -8.82
C ASP A 90 13.48 -12.21 -10.01
N THR A 91 12.34 -12.89 -9.83
CA THR A 91 11.30 -13.09 -10.85
C THR A 91 10.14 -12.10 -10.80
N TYR A 92 10.13 -11.15 -9.86
CA TYR A 92 8.96 -10.29 -9.65
C TYR A 92 8.53 -9.52 -10.90
N GLU A 93 9.48 -9.03 -11.70
CA GLU A 93 9.20 -8.30 -12.93
C GLU A 93 8.48 -9.19 -13.95
N GLU A 94 9.01 -10.39 -14.19
CA GLU A 94 8.46 -11.35 -15.14
C GLU A 94 7.06 -11.80 -14.74
N ASP A 95 6.85 -12.09 -13.46
CA ASP A 95 5.57 -12.51 -12.91
C ASP A 95 4.51 -11.40 -13.02
N ILE A 96 4.88 -10.15 -12.72
CA ILE A 96 3.99 -9.00 -12.84
C ILE A 96 3.63 -8.73 -14.31
N LEU A 97 4.62 -8.62 -15.19
CA LEU A 97 4.37 -8.32 -16.59
C LEU A 97 3.59 -9.43 -17.30
N ARG A 98 3.80 -10.69 -16.94
CA ARG A 98 2.99 -11.83 -17.41
C ARG A 98 1.54 -11.68 -16.99
N ALA A 99 1.26 -11.34 -15.73
CA ALA A 99 -0.10 -11.16 -15.25
C ALA A 99 -0.83 -10.02 -16.00
N TYR A 100 -0.13 -8.93 -16.33
CA TYR A 100 -0.69 -7.84 -17.15
C TYR A 100 -0.83 -8.21 -18.62
N SER A 101 0.06 -9.02 -19.19
CA SER A 101 -0.08 -9.49 -20.57
C SER A 101 -1.32 -10.39 -20.75
N GLU A 102 -1.64 -11.19 -19.73
CA GLU A 102 -2.87 -12.00 -19.68
C GLU A 102 -4.14 -11.16 -19.42
N ASN A 103 -3.99 -9.92 -18.94
CA ASN A 103 -5.09 -9.01 -18.60
C ASN A 103 -4.74 -7.56 -18.99
N PRO A 104 -4.67 -7.27 -20.29
CA PRO A 104 -4.20 -5.96 -20.78
C PRO A 104 -5.08 -4.78 -20.37
N ASP A 105 -6.32 -5.03 -19.97
CA ASP A 105 -7.28 -4.04 -19.49
C ASP A 105 -7.37 -3.98 -17.94
N ALA A 106 -6.50 -4.69 -17.23
CA ALA A 106 -6.45 -4.60 -15.78
C ALA A 106 -5.90 -3.24 -15.31
N GLY A 107 -6.63 -2.58 -14.43
CA GLY A 107 -6.16 -1.36 -13.78
C GLY A 107 -5.29 -1.67 -12.55
N ILE A 108 -5.63 -2.73 -11.84
CA ILE A 108 -4.96 -3.19 -10.63
C ILE A 108 -4.77 -4.71 -10.68
N ILE A 109 -3.57 -5.16 -10.37
CA ILE A 109 -3.32 -6.57 -10.05
C ILE A 109 -2.61 -6.62 -8.69
N THR A 110 -3.03 -7.54 -7.83
CA THR A 110 -2.38 -7.79 -6.54
C THR A 110 -1.75 -9.15 -6.49
N PHE A 111 -0.68 -9.29 -5.73
CA PHE A 111 0.14 -10.49 -5.65
C PHE A 111 0.23 -11.02 -4.23
N ALA A 112 0.71 -12.26 -4.07
CA ALA A 112 1.03 -12.83 -2.78
C ALA A 112 2.38 -12.31 -2.27
N LEU A 113 2.55 -12.34 -0.93
CA LEU A 113 3.78 -11.98 -0.25
C LEU A 113 4.18 -13.09 0.71
N ASN A 114 5.46 -13.33 0.85
CA ASN A 114 5.98 -14.16 1.93
C ASN A 114 6.17 -13.30 3.20
N ARG A 115 5.30 -13.48 4.19
CA ARG A 115 5.37 -12.76 5.48
C ARG A 115 5.93 -13.67 6.55
N LEU A 116 7.16 -13.39 7.00
CA LEU A 116 7.86 -14.23 7.96
C LEU A 116 7.22 -14.21 9.36
N ASP A 117 6.64 -13.10 9.76
CA ASP A 117 6.11 -12.88 11.12
C ASP A 117 4.66 -13.23 11.30
N ASN A 118 3.87 -13.07 10.26
CA ASN A 118 2.44 -13.28 10.28
C ASN A 118 2.01 -13.91 8.95
N PRO A 119 2.22 -15.23 8.78
CA PRO A 119 1.87 -15.93 7.55
C PRO A 119 0.41 -15.68 7.19
N MET A 120 0.18 -15.13 6.01
CA MET A 120 -1.15 -14.94 5.46
C MET A 120 -1.49 -16.07 4.52
N SER A 121 -2.69 -16.61 4.66
CA SER A 121 -3.23 -17.54 3.66
C SER A 121 -3.73 -16.78 2.46
N TYR A 122 -3.09 -16.96 1.32
CA TYR A 122 -3.48 -16.41 0.03
C TYR A 122 -4.26 -17.43 -0.80
N PRO A 123 -5.18 -16.99 -1.68
CA PRO A 123 -5.80 -17.89 -2.65
C PRO A 123 -4.75 -18.57 -3.54
N VAL A 124 -4.95 -19.84 -3.88
CA VAL A 124 -4.02 -20.60 -4.73
C VAL A 124 -4.26 -20.38 -6.23
N ALA A 125 -5.33 -19.69 -6.61
CA ALA A 125 -5.69 -19.40 -7.99
C ALA A 125 -6.00 -17.90 -8.18
N LYS A 126 -5.84 -17.45 -9.43
CA LYS A 126 -6.28 -16.13 -9.88
C LYS A 126 -7.76 -15.90 -9.56
N LYS A 127 -8.09 -14.71 -9.13
CA LYS A 127 -9.49 -14.30 -8.91
C LYS A 127 -9.68 -12.78 -9.08
N SER A 128 -10.90 -12.36 -9.36
CA SER A 128 -11.28 -10.95 -9.33
C SER A 128 -11.30 -10.43 -7.88
N LEU A 129 -10.89 -9.17 -7.68
CA LEU A 129 -10.93 -8.52 -6.38
C LEU A 129 -12.33 -7.97 -6.10
N GLY A 130 -13.02 -8.58 -5.14
CA GLY A 130 -14.22 -8.04 -4.53
C GLY A 130 -13.90 -7.09 -3.37
N LEU A 131 -14.93 -6.49 -2.77
CA LEU A 131 -14.75 -5.59 -1.63
C LEU A 131 -14.04 -6.27 -0.44
N LYS A 132 -14.34 -7.53 -0.19
CA LYS A 132 -13.73 -8.31 0.89
C LYS A 132 -12.21 -8.47 0.70
N GLU A 133 -11.78 -8.72 -0.53
CA GLU A 133 -10.38 -8.85 -0.89
C GLU A 133 -9.67 -7.51 -0.77
N ILE A 134 -10.26 -6.45 -1.32
CA ILE A 134 -9.73 -5.07 -1.23
C ILE A 134 -9.46 -4.69 0.23
N LEU A 135 -10.39 -4.94 1.14
CA LEU A 135 -10.24 -4.61 2.56
C LEU A 135 -9.19 -5.45 3.32
N ARG A 136 -8.61 -6.47 2.67
CA ARG A 136 -7.55 -7.33 3.19
C ARG A 136 -6.22 -7.14 2.48
N THR A 137 -6.20 -6.38 1.40
CA THR A 137 -4.99 -6.09 0.62
C THR A 137 -4.13 -5.07 1.38
N SER A 138 -2.83 -5.32 1.44
CA SER A 138 -1.82 -4.33 1.85
C SER A 138 -1.22 -3.64 0.62
N SER A 139 -0.67 -2.45 0.81
CA SER A 139 -0.05 -1.67 -0.28
C SER A 139 1.01 -2.44 -1.05
N GLN A 140 1.83 -3.18 -0.35
CA GLN A 140 2.95 -4.00 -0.85
C GLN A 140 2.54 -5.09 -1.85
N GLN A 141 1.25 -5.41 -1.94
CA GLN A 141 0.72 -6.37 -2.90
C GLN A 141 0.31 -5.71 -4.22
N VAL A 142 0.27 -4.37 -4.27
CA VAL A 142 -0.47 -3.62 -5.29
C VAL A 142 0.43 -3.22 -6.45
N THR A 143 0.07 -3.69 -7.63
CA THR A 143 0.52 -3.09 -8.89
C THR A 143 -0.61 -2.33 -9.56
N LEU A 144 -0.25 -1.37 -10.39
CA LEU A 144 -1.19 -0.47 -11.02
C LEU A 144 -0.80 -0.17 -12.49
N SER A 145 -1.81 -0.10 -13.36
CA SER A 145 -1.64 0.41 -14.72
C SER A 145 -1.55 1.94 -14.67
N ARG A 146 -0.36 2.49 -14.97
CA ARG A 146 -0.10 3.93 -14.90
C ARG A 146 -1.02 4.74 -15.82
N ASN A 147 -1.25 4.27 -17.03
CA ASN A 147 -2.06 4.98 -18.01
C ASN A 147 -3.53 5.08 -17.58
N LEU A 148 -4.09 3.99 -17.02
CA LEU A 148 -5.47 3.99 -16.52
C LEU A 148 -5.64 4.92 -15.33
N LEU A 149 -4.68 4.92 -14.38
CA LEU A 149 -4.72 5.81 -13.24
C LEU A 149 -4.61 7.28 -13.62
N ARG A 150 -3.71 7.62 -14.55
CA ARG A 150 -3.58 9.00 -15.05
C ARG A 150 -4.86 9.46 -15.74
N GLY A 151 -5.45 8.63 -16.58
CA GLY A 151 -6.72 8.93 -17.24
C GLY A 151 -7.87 9.18 -16.27
N ALA A 152 -7.91 8.44 -15.16
CA ALA A 152 -8.94 8.58 -14.13
C ALA A 152 -8.57 9.60 -13.03
N GLN A 153 -7.36 10.13 -13.01
CA GLN A 153 -6.83 11.04 -11.99
C GLN A 153 -6.95 10.48 -10.55
N ILE A 154 -6.81 9.16 -10.39
CA ILE A 154 -6.89 8.51 -9.09
C ILE A 154 -5.52 8.53 -8.41
N LEU A 155 -5.49 9.03 -7.17
CA LEU A 155 -4.32 9.11 -6.30
C LEU A 155 -4.71 8.66 -4.88
N PHE A 156 -3.71 8.41 -4.04
CA PHE A 156 -3.92 8.16 -2.62
C PHE A 156 -4.50 9.40 -1.93
N ASP A 157 -5.38 9.16 -0.97
CA ASP A 157 -5.94 10.23 -0.14
C ASP A 157 -4.90 10.74 0.86
N GLU A 158 -4.39 11.94 0.67
CA GLU A 158 -3.29 12.52 1.47
C GLU A 158 -3.67 12.83 2.93
N LYS A 159 -4.94 12.74 3.27
CA LYS A 159 -5.41 12.82 4.67
C LYS A 159 -5.32 11.48 5.39
N MET A 160 -5.00 10.38 4.69
CA MET A 160 -4.93 9.02 5.22
C MET A 160 -3.49 8.50 5.22
N GLY A 161 -3.23 7.53 6.10
CA GLY A 161 -1.96 6.84 6.18
C GLY A 161 -0.99 7.44 7.18
N SER A 162 0.16 6.83 7.24
CA SER A 162 1.23 7.17 8.18
C SER A 162 1.76 8.59 7.99
N GLY A 163 2.09 9.24 9.09
CA GLY A 163 2.57 10.63 9.07
C GLY A 163 1.45 11.69 9.01
N THR A 164 0.18 11.30 8.82
CA THR A 164 -0.95 12.25 8.76
C THR A 164 -1.62 12.51 10.11
N GLY A 165 -1.27 11.73 11.15
CA GLY A 165 -1.99 11.71 12.42
C GLY A 165 -3.31 10.91 12.38
N ASN A 166 -3.75 10.48 11.22
CA ASN A 166 -4.92 9.63 10.99
C ASN A 166 -4.48 8.17 10.76
N GLY A 167 -5.29 7.22 11.17
CA GLY A 167 -4.98 5.80 11.01
C GLY A 167 -4.91 5.36 9.55
N GLY A 168 -4.32 4.18 9.32
CA GLY A 168 -4.16 3.56 8.00
C GLY A 168 -5.48 3.21 7.29
N GLY A 169 -5.36 2.62 6.12
CA GLY A 169 -6.45 2.25 5.21
C GLY A 169 -6.43 3.09 3.94
N GLU A 170 -5.34 3.81 3.70
CA GLU A 170 -5.11 4.59 2.50
C GLU A 170 -5.10 3.69 1.24
N GLU A 171 -4.51 2.50 1.33
CA GLU A 171 -4.54 1.51 0.26
C GLU A 171 -5.96 0.99 0.00
N ASN A 172 -6.74 0.76 1.05
CA ASN A 172 -8.13 0.34 0.90
C ASN A 172 -8.96 1.44 0.24
N ARG A 173 -8.76 2.71 0.64
CA ARG A 173 -9.43 3.85 0.01
C ARG A 173 -9.06 3.95 -1.47
N PHE A 174 -7.79 3.90 -1.80
CA PHE A 174 -7.28 3.93 -3.17
C PHE A 174 -7.90 2.82 -4.04
N LEU A 175 -7.88 1.57 -3.56
CA LEU A 175 -8.47 0.43 -4.27
C LEU A 175 -9.99 0.53 -4.42
N ILE A 176 -10.69 1.10 -3.43
CA ILE A 176 -12.13 1.37 -3.52
C ILE A 176 -12.42 2.44 -4.58
N ASP A 177 -11.59 3.48 -4.68
CA ASP A 177 -11.77 4.51 -5.71
C ASP A 177 -11.47 3.97 -7.12
N CYS A 178 -10.47 3.10 -7.30
CA CYS A 178 -10.25 2.33 -8.53
C CYS A 178 -11.48 1.46 -8.89
N ARG A 179 -12.07 0.78 -7.90
CA ARG A 179 -13.29 -0.01 -8.10
C ARG A 179 -14.49 0.85 -8.50
N LYS A 180 -14.67 2.04 -7.91
CA LYS A 180 -15.73 2.99 -8.31
C LYS A 180 -15.53 3.50 -9.74
N ALA A 181 -14.29 3.69 -10.15
CA ALA A 181 -13.93 4.01 -11.52
C ALA A 181 -14.05 2.82 -12.50
N ARG A 182 -14.56 1.68 -12.02
CA ARG A 182 -14.80 0.43 -12.78
C ARG A 182 -13.54 -0.20 -13.36
N PHE A 183 -12.40 -0.03 -12.71
CA PHE A 183 -11.19 -0.76 -13.09
C PHE A 183 -11.38 -2.25 -12.91
N LYS A 184 -10.91 -3.04 -13.87
CA LYS A 184 -10.75 -4.48 -13.69
C LYS A 184 -9.60 -4.72 -12.73
N MET A 185 -9.87 -5.52 -11.71
CA MET A 185 -8.95 -5.73 -10.59
C MET A 185 -8.85 -7.23 -10.31
N PHE A 186 -7.62 -7.76 -10.27
CA PHE A 186 -7.35 -9.17 -10.09
C PHE A 186 -6.33 -9.42 -8.99
N TYR A 187 -6.39 -10.61 -8.43
CA TYR A 187 -5.33 -11.21 -7.62
C TYR A 187 -4.67 -12.34 -8.41
N TYR A 188 -3.34 -12.40 -8.35
CA TYR A 188 -2.51 -13.50 -8.88
C TYR A 188 -1.73 -14.17 -7.77
N PRO A 189 -1.61 -15.54 -7.76
CA PRO A 189 -0.97 -16.30 -6.68
C PRO A 189 0.56 -16.34 -6.79
N TYR A 190 1.17 -15.39 -7.51
CA TYR A 190 2.63 -15.30 -7.56
C TYR A 190 3.14 -14.58 -6.32
N VAL A 191 4.21 -15.12 -5.71
CA VAL A 191 4.88 -14.49 -4.57
C VAL A 191 5.98 -13.59 -5.09
N ILE A 192 5.83 -12.29 -4.93
CA ILE A 192 6.75 -11.29 -5.53
C ILE A 192 7.81 -10.76 -4.57
N ALA A 193 7.56 -10.85 -3.26
CA ALA A 193 8.49 -10.34 -2.24
C ALA A 193 8.38 -11.12 -0.93
N THR A 194 9.45 -11.05 -0.14
CA THR A 194 9.45 -11.36 1.29
C THR A 194 9.39 -10.04 2.06
N ILE A 195 8.48 -9.97 3.05
CA ILE A 195 8.46 -8.88 4.02
C ILE A 195 9.36 -9.25 5.18
N ASN A 196 10.41 -8.47 5.38
CA ASN A 196 11.36 -8.66 6.45
C ASN A 196 10.74 -8.24 7.79
N LYS A 197 11.19 -8.92 8.85
CA LYS A 197 10.79 -8.65 10.22
C LYS A 197 11.27 -7.29 10.68
N GLY A 198 10.37 -6.33 10.76
CA GLY A 198 10.53 -5.17 11.62
C GLY A 198 9.41 -5.19 12.67
N GLU A 199 9.64 -4.69 13.87
CA GLU A 199 8.53 -4.35 14.75
C GLU A 199 7.60 -3.43 13.97
N SER A 200 6.33 -3.85 13.84
CA SER A 200 5.34 -3.03 13.13
C SER A 200 5.33 -1.63 13.75
N GLN A 201 5.90 -0.68 13.05
CA GLN A 201 5.91 0.74 13.47
C GLN A 201 4.48 1.28 13.60
N TRP A 202 3.52 0.59 13.01
CA TRP A 202 2.15 1.03 12.78
C TRP A 202 1.14 0.47 13.76
N PHE A 203 1.35 -0.72 14.31
CA PHE A 203 0.45 -1.35 15.26
C PHE A 203 1.15 -1.60 16.60
N LYS A 204 0.92 -0.71 17.54
CA LYS A 204 1.44 -0.79 18.93
C LYS A 204 0.35 -1.29 19.91
N GLY A 205 -0.52 -2.20 19.47
CA GLY A 205 -1.65 -2.67 20.26
C GLY A 205 -2.94 -1.87 20.06
N PHE A 206 -4.03 -2.36 20.61
CA PHE A 206 -5.33 -1.70 20.53
C PHE A 206 -5.41 -0.56 21.54
N THR A 207 -5.66 0.65 21.06
CA THR A 207 -5.81 1.86 21.88
C THR A 207 -7.15 2.56 21.53
N PRO A 208 -7.67 3.44 22.41
CA PRO A 208 -8.83 4.27 22.07
C PRO A 208 -8.64 5.10 20.80
N LYS A 209 -7.42 5.62 20.58
CA LYS A 209 -7.05 6.36 19.36
C LYS A 209 -7.12 5.46 18.12
N PHE A 210 -6.58 4.24 18.18
CA PHE A 210 -6.66 3.28 17.08
C PHE A 210 -8.11 3.08 16.61
N PHE A 211 -9.04 2.87 17.55
CA PHE A 211 -10.45 2.67 17.20
C PHE A 211 -11.13 3.94 16.68
N ARG A 212 -10.77 5.11 17.21
CA ARG A 212 -11.27 6.39 16.70
C ARG A 212 -10.81 6.61 15.24
N ASP A 213 -9.54 6.38 14.95
CA ASP A 213 -8.98 6.50 13.60
C ASP A 213 -9.60 5.46 12.66
N ARG A 214 -9.82 4.23 13.16
CA ARG A 214 -10.50 3.18 12.39
C ARG A 214 -11.93 3.54 12.03
N GLY A 215 -12.68 4.16 12.94
CA GLY A 215 -14.02 4.66 12.67
C GLY A 215 -14.03 5.71 11.57
N TRP A 216 -13.14 6.68 11.64
CA TRP A 216 -12.97 7.71 10.62
C TRP A 216 -12.61 7.12 9.25
N ALA A 217 -11.63 6.20 9.22
CA ALA A 217 -11.21 5.52 7.99
C ALA A 217 -12.35 4.71 7.35
N MET A 218 -13.17 4.01 8.16
CA MET A 218 -14.32 3.24 7.65
C MET A 218 -15.34 4.14 6.93
N ARG A 219 -15.68 5.30 7.52
CA ARG A 219 -16.56 6.26 6.85
C ARG A 219 -15.97 6.76 5.53
N ARG A 220 -14.69 7.12 5.55
CA ARG A 220 -13.99 7.69 4.40
C ARG A 220 -13.85 6.68 3.26
N CYS A 221 -13.58 5.43 3.56
CA CYS A 221 -13.47 4.35 2.56
C CYS A 221 -14.83 3.89 2.02
N LEU A 222 -15.79 3.62 2.90
CA LEU A 222 -17.02 2.89 2.59
C LEU A 222 -18.28 3.76 2.57
N GLY A 223 -18.16 5.05 2.92
CA GLY A 223 -19.29 5.95 3.05
C GLY A 223 -20.12 5.72 4.33
N SER A 224 -21.27 6.40 4.43
CA SER A 224 -22.03 6.44 5.69
C SER A 224 -22.67 5.10 6.05
N PHE A 225 -23.38 4.48 5.12
CA PHE A 225 -24.16 3.27 5.41
C PHE A 225 -23.28 2.02 5.57
N THR A 226 -22.53 1.69 4.52
CA THR A 226 -21.65 0.50 4.52
C THR A 226 -20.54 0.63 5.56
N GLY A 227 -19.95 1.82 5.70
CA GLY A 227 -18.93 2.08 6.70
C GLY A 227 -19.42 1.90 8.13
N TYR A 228 -20.67 2.32 8.43
CA TYR A 228 -21.25 2.15 9.75
C TYR A 228 -21.52 0.67 10.08
N ALA A 229 -22.04 -0.10 9.13
CA ALA A 229 -22.21 -1.55 9.31
C ALA A 229 -20.84 -2.25 9.52
N PHE A 230 -19.81 -1.82 8.78
CA PHE A 230 -18.47 -2.37 8.90
C PHE A 230 -17.77 -2.01 10.21
N LEU A 231 -18.15 -0.88 10.85
CA LEU A 231 -17.71 -0.50 12.19
C LEU A 231 -18.09 -1.58 13.21
N TRP A 232 -19.36 -2.00 13.23
CA TRP A 232 -19.85 -3.06 14.11
C TRP A 232 -19.15 -4.39 13.84
N TYR A 233 -19.00 -4.76 12.56
CA TYR A 233 -18.25 -5.95 12.18
C TYR A 233 -16.83 -5.95 12.75
N ASN A 234 -16.10 -4.83 12.63
CA ASN A 234 -14.75 -4.72 13.16
C ASN A 234 -14.71 -4.82 14.68
N ALA A 235 -15.62 -4.18 15.39
CA ALA A 235 -15.68 -4.26 16.86
C ALA A 235 -15.89 -5.71 17.32
N ILE A 236 -16.79 -6.45 16.68
CA ILE A 236 -17.04 -7.86 17.00
C ILE A 236 -15.82 -8.72 16.67
N ARG A 237 -15.25 -8.55 15.47
CA ARG A 237 -14.11 -9.34 14.98
C ARG A 237 -12.87 -9.22 15.88
N HIS A 238 -12.55 -8.01 16.35
CA HIS A 238 -11.35 -7.76 17.15
C HIS A 238 -11.59 -7.86 18.66
N ARG A 239 -12.79 -8.29 19.10
CA ARG A 239 -13.19 -8.32 20.52
C ARG A 239 -12.17 -9.01 21.42
N LYS A 240 -11.68 -10.19 21.04
CA LYS A 240 -10.71 -10.95 21.85
C LYS A 240 -9.39 -10.20 22.04
N GLY A 241 -8.91 -9.51 21.00
CA GLY A 241 -7.66 -8.77 21.05
C GLY A 241 -7.75 -7.54 21.95
N PHE A 242 -8.71 -6.66 21.72
CA PHE A 242 -8.79 -5.42 22.49
C PHE A 242 -9.23 -5.61 23.97
N ILE A 243 -9.97 -6.69 24.29
CA ILE A 243 -10.24 -7.04 25.70
C ILE A 243 -8.94 -7.46 26.40
N LYS A 244 -8.05 -8.20 25.72
CA LYS A 244 -6.72 -8.54 26.23
C LYS A 244 -5.88 -7.29 26.52
N ASP A 245 -6.06 -6.24 25.71
CA ASP A 245 -5.40 -4.93 25.89
C ASP A 245 -6.16 -4.01 26.88
N GLY A 246 -7.10 -4.55 27.65
CA GLY A 246 -7.80 -3.83 28.71
C GLY A 246 -8.94 -2.91 28.27
N LEU A 247 -9.36 -2.97 27.00
CA LEU A 247 -10.45 -2.14 26.46
C LEU A 247 -11.81 -2.83 26.60
N THR A 248 -12.86 -2.05 26.92
CA THR A 248 -14.23 -2.56 26.94
C THR A 248 -14.86 -2.46 25.56
N PHE A 249 -15.80 -3.36 25.26
CA PHE A 249 -16.56 -3.35 24.00
C PHE A 249 -17.30 -2.03 23.77
N TYR A 250 -17.91 -1.50 24.83
CA TYR A 250 -18.61 -0.19 24.78
C TYR A 250 -17.61 0.95 24.50
N GLY A 251 -16.45 0.97 25.18
CA GLY A 251 -15.41 1.97 24.97
C GLY A 251 -14.87 1.97 23.53
N VAL A 252 -14.70 0.78 22.95
CA VAL A 252 -14.29 0.61 21.54
C VAL A 252 -15.36 1.18 20.62
N LEU A 253 -16.62 0.77 20.75
CA LEU A 253 -17.72 1.30 19.93
C LEU A 253 -17.85 2.82 20.04
N LYS A 254 -17.77 3.37 21.26
CA LYS A 254 -17.83 4.82 21.49
C LYS A 254 -16.72 5.56 20.73
N ASN A 255 -15.49 5.05 20.77
CA ASN A 255 -14.37 5.67 20.05
C ASN A 255 -14.53 5.54 18.53
N MET A 256 -14.91 4.36 18.03
CA MET A 256 -15.17 4.17 16.60
C MET A 256 -16.30 5.08 16.11
N HIS A 257 -17.39 5.20 16.86
CA HIS A 257 -18.51 6.09 16.54
C HIS A 257 -18.05 7.56 16.52
N LYS A 258 -17.28 8.00 17.53
CA LYS A 258 -16.73 9.35 17.57
C LYS A 258 -15.89 9.64 16.31
N GLY A 259 -14.98 8.75 15.95
CA GLY A 259 -14.16 8.91 14.74
C GLY A 259 -14.98 8.89 13.46
N PHE A 260 -16.03 8.07 13.39
CA PHE A 260 -16.91 7.95 12.22
C PHE A 260 -17.61 9.26 11.85
N PHE A 261 -18.00 10.06 12.83
CA PHE A 261 -18.68 11.34 12.61
C PHE A 261 -17.75 12.55 12.67
N GLU A 262 -16.45 12.32 12.81
CA GLU A 262 -15.46 13.38 12.88
C GLU A 262 -15.07 13.90 11.49
N ASN A 263 -15.06 15.21 11.32
CA ASN A 263 -14.50 15.89 10.14
C ASN A 263 -13.02 16.23 10.43
N ARG A 264 -12.11 15.59 9.71
CA ARG A 264 -10.67 15.84 9.78
C ARG A 264 -10.13 16.32 8.44
#